data_c1fd2791e5ae1c0d1615702bca31191e
#
_entry.id   c1fd2791e5ae1c0d1615702bca31191e
#
_cell.length_a   1.000
_cell.length_b   1.000
_cell.length_c   1.000
_cell.angle_alpha   90.00
_cell.angle_beta   90.00
_cell.angle_gamma   90.00
#
_symmetry.space_group_name_H-M   'P 1'
#
loop_
_entity.id
_entity.type
_entity.pdbx_description
1 polymer ?
#
loop_
_entity_poly.entity_id
_entity_poly.type
_entity_poly.pdbx_seq_one_letter_code
_entity_poly.pdbx_strand_id
1 'polypeptide(L)'
;MLFTTTQQQEEIRKTVREFAETEIKPIAFMLDKENEFPSEAIAKFGKMGLMGIPYPKEYGGAGLDVISYAIAVEELSRVDGGTGVILSAHVSLGSYPIFAFGTEEQKQKYLVPLASGEKIGAFGLTEVNAGSDAAGTETTAVLEGDYYILNGGKIFITNADKADTYVVFASTNPEMGTRGISAFIVEKGWDGFTFGDHYDKMGIRSSSTAELIFNDVKVPKENLLGKLGQGFKIAMATLDGGRIGIAAQALGIAQGAYENALEYAKERVQFGKPIAQQQVISFKLADMATKLRCARMLIYSSAELKENHEPYGMESAMAKQYASDVALEICNDALQIFGGSGYLKGMEVERAYRDAKITTIYEGTNEIQRVVIASHIIGKAPKDGGVRKKKGAITGERKKQIFKEGDAQERVNALVEALQKDGYDFTVGIPMDTPIMNAERVVSAGK
;
A
#
# COMPACT_ATOMS: atom_id res chain seq x y z
N MET A 1 -2.64 19.94 -16.00
CA MET A 1 -2.58 18.98 -17.09
C MET A 1 -3.90 18.20 -17.10
N LEU A 2 -4.63 18.16 -18.21
CA LEU A 2 -5.80 17.28 -18.34
C LEU A 2 -5.23 15.87 -18.56
N PHE A 3 -5.44 14.98 -17.59
CA PHE A 3 -5.04 13.59 -17.72
C PHE A 3 -5.97 12.92 -18.74
N THR A 4 -5.48 12.65 -19.92
CA THR A 4 -6.19 11.88 -20.95
C THR A 4 -5.43 10.58 -21.17
N THR A 5 -6.14 9.48 -21.04
CA THR A 5 -5.62 8.15 -21.34
C THR A 5 -5.30 8.01 -22.83
N THR A 6 -4.28 7.25 -23.16
CA THR A 6 -3.94 6.92 -24.55
C THR A 6 -4.92 5.90 -25.12
N GLN A 7 -4.94 5.74 -26.46
CA GLN A 7 -5.75 4.70 -27.09
C GLN A 7 -5.39 3.29 -26.58
N GLN A 8 -4.11 3.01 -26.38
CA GLN A 8 -3.63 1.73 -25.86
C GLN A 8 -4.13 1.47 -24.44
N GLN A 9 -4.11 2.49 -23.57
CA GLN A 9 -4.63 2.39 -22.21
C GLN A 9 -6.15 2.14 -22.18
N GLU A 10 -6.91 2.77 -23.09
CA GLU A 10 -8.35 2.50 -23.23
C GLU A 10 -8.65 1.11 -23.81
N GLU A 11 -7.81 0.59 -24.70
CA GLU A 11 -7.90 -0.79 -25.18
C GLU A 11 -7.70 -1.80 -24.04
N ILE A 12 -6.70 -1.59 -23.19
CA ILE A 12 -6.49 -2.39 -21.96
C ILE A 12 -7.71 -2.31 -21.05
N ARG A 13 -8.22 -1.10 -20.78
CA ARG A 13 -9.43 -0.91 -19.97
C ARG A 13 -10.58 -1.74 -20.49
N LYS A 14 -10.87 -1.62 -21.78
CA LYS A 14 -11.96 -2.35 -22.42
C LYS A 14 -11.77 -3.87 -22.31
N THR A 15 -10.59 -4.36 -22.63
CA THR A 15 -10.26 -5.79 -22.62
C THR A 15 -10.38 -6.38 -21.21
N VAL A 16 -9.81 -5.70 -20.21
CA VAL A 16 -9.84 -6.20 -18.83
C VAL A 16 -11.24 -6.08 -18.24
N ARG A 17 -11.99 -5.01 -18.55
CA ARG A 17 -13.41 -4.87 -18.17
C ARG A 17 -14.26 -5.99 -18.73
N GLU A 18 -14.14 -6.29 -20.02
CA GLU A 18 -14.87 -7.39 -20.65
C GLU A 18 -14.54 -8.73 -19.98
N PHE A 19 -13.27 -8.99 -19.74
CA PHE A 19 -12.84 -10.18 -19.03
C PHE A 19 -13.42 -10.25 -17.60
N ALA A 20 -13.37 -9.17 -16.86
CA ALA A 20 -13.90 -9.12 -15.49
C ALA A 20 -15.41 -9.37 -15.44
N GLU A 21 -16.18 -8.81 -16.39
CA GLU A 21 -17.64 -9.02 -16.48
C GLU A 21 -18.01 -10.45 -16.91
N THR A 22 -17.24 -11.05 -17.83
CA THR A 22 -17.58 -12.37 -18.40
C THR A 22 -17.01 -13.54 -17.61
N GLU A 23 -15.85 -13.40 -17.01
CA GLU A 23 -15.12 -14.51 -16.37
C GLU A 23 -15.10 -14.43 -14.85
N ILE A 24 -15.07 -13.22 -14.26
CA ILE A 24 -14.98 -13.04 -12.80
C ILE A 24 -16.36 -12.80 -12.18
N LYS A 25 -17.15 -11.89 -12.73
CA LYS A 25 -18.45 -11.50 -12.15
C LYS A 25 -19.39 -12.68 -11.90
N PRO A 26 -19.53 -13.67 -12.82
CA PRO A 26 -20.40 -14.82 -12.61
C PRO A 26 -20.01 -15.70 -11.42
N ILE A 27 -18.73 -15.73 -11.05
CA ILE A 27 -18.20 -16.59 -10.00
C ILE A 27 -17.86 -15.84 -8.71
N ALA A 28 -17.79 -14.50 -8.73
CA ALA A 28 -17.31 -13.68 -7.61
C ALA A 28 -18.04 -13.92 -6.29
N PHE A 29 -19.36 -14.17 -6.33
CA PHE A 29 -20.13 -14.53 -5.14
C PHE A 29 -19.67 -15.85 -4.52
N MET A 30 -19.43 -16.89 -5.34
CA MET A 30 -18.98 -18.19 -4.85
C MET A 30 -17.54 -18.13 -4.34
N LEU A 31 -16.67 -17.39 -5.02
CA LEU A 31 -15.29 -17.16 -4.56
C LEU A 31 -15.26 -16.51 -3.17
N ASP A 32 -16.09 -15.47 -2.95
CA ASP A 32 -16.21 -14.80 -1.65
C ASP A 32 -16.81 -15.74 -0.59
N LYS A 33 -17.88 -16.46 -0.91
CA LYS A 33 -18.58 -17.34 0.02
C LYS A 33 -17.69 -18.49 0.49
N GLU A 34 -17.03 -19.18 -0.44
CA GLU A 34 -16.25 -20.39 -0.17
C GLU A 34 -14.77 -20.08 0.17
N ASN A 35 -14.34 -18.80 0.16
CA ASN A 35 -12.96 -18.37 0.37
C ASN A 35 -12.01 -19.02 -0.66
N GLU A 36 -12.41 -19.07 -1.93
CA GLU A 36 -11.76 -19.83 -2.98
C GLU A 36 -10.95 -18.96 -3.92
N PHE A 37 -9.76 -19.44 -4.31
CA PHE A 37 -8.87 -18.75 -5.25
C PHE A 37 -9.31 -19.01 -6.69
N PRO A 38 -9.42 -17.99 -7.57
CA PRO A 38 -9.92 -18.10 -8.93
C PRO A 38 -8.87 -18.67 -9.91
N SER A 39 -8.41 -19.90 -9.69
CA SER A 39 -7.26 -20.50 -10.38
C SER A 39 -7.40 -20.49 -11.91
N GLU A 40 -8.60 -20.81 -12.43
CA GLU A 40 -8.85 -20.83 -13.89
C GLU A 40 -8.77 -19.44 -14.52
N ALA A 41 -9.29 -18.42 -13.82
CA ALA A 41 -9.24 -17.05 -14.28
C ALA A 41 -7.80 -16.49 -14.24
N ILE A 42 -7.05 -16.79 -13.16
CA ILE A 42 -5.64 -16.38 -13.04
C ILE A 42 -4.78 -17.04 -14.13
N ALA A 43 -5.01 -18.30 -14.48
CA ALA A 43 -4.31 -18.93 -15.58
C ALA A 43 -4.54 -18.25 -16.95
N LYS A 44 -5.69 -17.55 -17.12
CA LYS A 44 -5.98 -16.74 -18.33
C LYS A 44 -5.20 -15.41 -18.32
N PHE A 45 -4.81 -14.88 -17.16
CA PHE A 45 -4.04 -13.62 -17.07
C PHE A 45 -2.71 -13.71 -17.81
N GLY A 46 -2.00 -14.84 -17.69
CA GLY A 46 -0.75 -15.06 -18.44
C GLY A 46 -0.97 -14.94 -19.94
N LYS A 47 -2.01 -15.62 -20.49
CA LYS A 47 -2.35 -15.55 -21.92
C LYS A 47 -2.74 -14.15 -22.41
N MET A 48 -3.28 -13.33 -21.52
CA MET A 48 -3.63 -11.95 -21.79
C MET A 48 -2.46 -10.97 -21.61
N GLY A 49 -1.30 -11.44 -21.14
CA GLY A 49 -0.13 -10.62 -20.82
C GLY A 49 -0.29 -9.76 -19.56
N LEU A 50 -1.33 -10.01 -18.74
CA LEU A 50 -1.61 -9.20 -17.54
C LEU A 50 -0.57 -9.41 -16.44
N MET A 51 0.01 -10.61 -16.32
CA MET A 51 1.00 -10.94 -15.29
C MET A 51 2.31 -10.17 -15.46
N GLY A 52 2.60 -9.70 -16.66
CA GLY A 52 3.81 -8.96 -17.00
C GLY A 52 3.57 -7.59 -17.63
N ILE A 53 2.44 -6.91 -17.34
CA ILE A 53 2.05 -5.65 -18.00
C ILE A 53 3.23 -4.67 -18.16
N PRO A 54 3.92 -4.23 -17.07
CA PRO A 54 4.95 -3.19 -17.18
C PRO A 54 6.35 -3.73 -17.50
N TYR A 55 6.50 -5.05 -17.67
CA TYR A 55 7.84 -5.60 -17.90
C TYR A 55 8.16 -5.69 -19.40
N PRO A 56 9.44 -5.50 -19.76
CA PRO A 56 9.89 -5.61 -21.13
C PRO A 56 9.58 -6.96 -21.76
N LYS A 57 9.37 -6.97 -23.09
CA LYS A 57 9.07 -8.20 -23.84
C LYS A 57 10.19 -9.23 -23.79
N GLU A 58 11.44 -8.80 -23.63
CA GLU A 58 12.62 -9.67 -23.47
C GLU A 58 12.55 -10.54 -22.20
N TYR A 59 11.76 -10.12 -21.19
CA TYR A 59 11.48 -10.89 -19.98
C TYR A 59 10.09 -11.54 -20.00
N GLY A 60 9.44 -11.64 -21.17
CA GLY A 60 8.11 -12.24 -21.29
C GLY A 60 6.96 -11.33 -20.89
N GLY A 61 7.21 -10.06 -20.61
CA GLY A 61 6.19 -9.08 -20.28
C GLY A 61 5.50 -8.49 -21.50
N ALA A 62 4.45 -7.68 -21.28
CA ALA A 62 3.70 -7.03 -22.34
C ALA A 62 4.40 -5.75 -22.88
N GLY A 63 5.33 -5.16 -22.14
CA GLY A 63 6.02 -3.92 -22.49
C GLY A 63 5.09 -2.71 -22.52
N LEU A 64 4.08 -2.69 -21.64
CA LEU A 64 3.16 -1.58 -21.47
C LEU A 64 3.58 -0.70 -20.31
N ASP A 65 2.85 0.40 -20.07
CA ASP A 65 3.18 1.37 -19.02
C ASP A 65 2.54 1.04 -17.65
N VAL A 66 2.97 1.76 -16.62
CA VAL A 66 2.48 1.61 -15.23
C VAL A 66 1.00 2.05 -15.12
N ILE A 67 0.53 2.97 -15.98
CA ILE A 67 -0.88 3.38 -16.01
C ILE A 67 -1.74 2.21 -16.51
N SER A 68 -1.31 1.50 -17.56
CA SER A 68 -1.97 0.29 -18.05
C SER A 68 -2.09 -0.79 -16.97
N TYR A 69 -1.05 -0.97 -16.15
CA TYR A 69 -1.10 -1.84 -14.97
C TYR A 69 -2.15 -1.36 -13.95
N ALA A 70 -2.16 -0.07 -13.61
CA ALA A 70 -3.14 0.48 -12.67
C ALA A 70 -4.58 0.32 -13.19
N ILE A 71 -4.80 0.53 -14.50
CA ILE A 71 -6.09 0.30 -15.16
C ILE A 71 -6.53 -1.17 -15.05
N ALA A 72 -5.62 -2.11 -15.26
CA ALA A 72 -5.95 -3.54 -15.15
C ALA A 72 -6.37 -3.92 -13.73
N VAL A 73 -5.66 -3.44 -12.70
CA VAL A 73 -6.03 -3.65 -11.30
C VAL A 73 -7.36 -2.97 -10.97
N GLU A 74 -7.60 -1.74 -11.44
CA GLU A 74 -8.87 -1.02 -11.27
C GLU A 74 -10.04 -1.82 -11.83
N GLU A 75 -9.96 -2.28 -13.08
CA GLU A 75 -11.07 -2.96 -13.77
C GLU A 75 -11.38 -4.35 -13.18
N LEU A 76 -10.37 -5.11 -12.76
CA LEU A 76 -10.58 -6.37 -12.03
C LEU A 76 -11.24 -6.13 -10.67
N SER A 77 -10.73 -5.14 -9.92
CA SER A 77 -11.21 -4.82 -8.57
C SER A 77 -12.61 -4.21 -8.58
N ARG A 78 -13.04 -3.63 -9.69
CA ARG A 78 -14.41 -3.14 -9.90
C ARG A 78 -15.44 -4.26 -9.75
N VAL A 79 -15.05 -5.48 -10.08
CA VAL A 79 -15.88 -6.69 -9.99
C VAL A 79 -15.57 -7.49 -8.73
N ASP A 80 -14.28 -7.71 -8.42
CA ASP A 80 -13.83 -8.49 -7.27
C ASP A 80 -12.47 -7.98 -6.76
N GLY A 81 -12.48 -7.40 -5.55
CA GLY A 81 -11.28 -6.83 -4.93
C GLY A 81 -10.17 -7.85 -4.69
N GLY A 82 -10.52 -9.11 -4.42
CA GLY A 82 -9.56 -10.20 -4.22
C GLY A 82 -8.83 -10.58 -5.51
N THR A 83 -9.54 -10.69 -6.63
CA THR A 83 -8.91 -10.95 -7.94
C THR A 83 -7.98 -9.80 -8.34
N GLY A 84 -8.36 -8.55 -8.07
CA GLY A 84 -7.50 -7.39 -8.33
C GLY A 84 -6.21 -7.40 -7.52
N VAL A 85 -6.24 -7.78 -6.23
CA VAL A 85 -5.03 -7.84 -5.40
C VAL A 85 -4.11 -8.99 -5.75
N ILE A 86 -4.64 -10.11 -6.25
CA ILE A 86 -3.80 -11.21 -6.76
C ILE A 86 -2.85 -10.69 -7.84
N LEU A 87 -3.39 -9.97 -8.83
CA LEU A 87 -2.59 -9.33 -9.88
C LEU A 87 -1.65 -8.26 -9.32
N SER A 88 -2.16 -7.41 -8.45
CA SER A 88 -1.39 -6.31 -7.86
C SER A 88 -0.16 -6.83 -7.10
N ALA A 89 -0.34 -7.79 -6.19
CA ALA A 89 0.75 -8.36 -5.41
C ALA A 89 1.76 -9.14 -6.28
N HIS A 90 1.28 -9.87 -7.28
CA HIS A 90 2.15 -10.57 -8.22
C HIS A 90 3.06 -9.61 -8.99
N VAL A 91 2.48 -8.58 -9.62
CA VAL A 91 3.24 -7.65 -10.47
C VAL A 91 4.11 -6.74 -9.61
N SER A 92 3.53 -6.00 -8.64
CA SER A 92 4.23 -4.92 -7.95
C SER A 92 5.11 -5.38 -6.78
N LEU A 93 4.86 -6.55 -6.20
CA LEU A 93 5.57 -7.05 -5.03
C LEU A 93 6.39 -8.31 -5.31
N GLY A 94 5.81 -9.32 -5.96
CA GLY A 94 6.50 -10.57 -6.27
C GLY A 94 7.53 -10.44 -7.39
N SER A 95 7.17 -9.73 -8.46
CA SER A 95 7.98 -9.63 -9.68
C SER A 95 8.89 -8.39 -9.71
N TYR A 96 8.40 -7.23 -9.28
CA TYR A 96 9.14 -5.97 -9.36
C TYR A 96 10.51 -5.98 -8.66
N PRO A 97 10.70 -6.52 -7.44
CA PRO A 97 12.03 -6.56 -6.82
C PRO A 97 13.06 -7.32 -7.65
N ILE A 98 12.64 -8.41 -8.30
CA ILE A 98 13.52 -9.21 -9.16
C ILE A 98 13.87 -8.42 -10.42
N PHE A 99 12.91 -7.73 -11.03
CA PHE A 99 13.16 -6.84 -12.17
C PHE A 99 14.15 -5.72 -11.83
N ALA A 100 13.93 -5.04 -10.70
CA ALA A 100 14.68 -3.83 -10.35
C ALA A 100 16.06 -4.10 -9.72
N PHE A 101 16.24 -5.22 -9.04
CA PHE A 101 17.43 -5.49 -8.22
C PHE A 101 18.10 -6.83 -8.51
N GLY A 102 17.49 -7.69 -9.33
CA GLY A 102 18.02 -8.99 -9.71
C GLY A 102 19.16 -8.90 -10.71
N THR A 103 20.06 -9.90 -10.68
CA THR A 103 21.03 -10.11 -11.75
C THR A 103 20.33 -10.58 -13.02
N GLU A 104 21.03 -10.58 -14.15
CA GLU A 104 20.42 -11.05 -15.40
C GLU A 104 20.02 -12.54 -15.31
N GLU A 105 20.83 -13.36 -14.65
CA GLU A 105 20.54 -14.77 -14.42
C GLU A 105 19.27 -14.93 -13.54
N GLN A 106 19.11 -14.11 -12.51
CA GLN A 106 17.91 -14.11 -11.67
C GLN A 106 16.66 -13.67 -12.46
N LYS A 107 16.78 -12.67 -13.32
CA LYS A 107 15.67 -12.22 -14.18
C LYS A 107 15.26 -13.33 -15.16
N GLN A 108 16.21 -13.95 -15.82
CA GLN A 108 15.93 -15.05 -16.75
C GLN A 108 15.28 -16.25 -16.03
N LYS A 109 15.79 -16.61 -14.85
CA LYS A 109 15.30 -17.77 -14.10
C LYS A 109 13.92 -17.52 -13.45
N TYR A 110 13.70 -16.33 -12.91
CA TYR A 110 12.54 -16.04 -12.05
C TYR A 110 11.56 -15.04 -12.66
N LEU A 111 12.04 -13.92 -13.24
CA LEU A 111 11.13 -12.90 -13.77
C LEU A 111 10.42 -13.36 -15.03
N VAL A 112 11.11 -14.05 -15.94
CA VAL A 112 10.52 -14.53 -17.20
C VAL A 112 9.28 -15.41 -16.94
N PRO A 113 9.32 -16.47 -16.12
CA PRO A 113 8.13 -17.26 -15.83
C PRO A 113 7.06 -16.52 -15.03
N LEU A 114 7.43 -15.50 -14.22
CA LEU A 114 6.46 -14.63 -13.54
C LEU A 114 5.77 -13.69 -14.54
N ALA A 115 6.51 -13.01 -15.38
CA ALA A 115 5.97 -12.04 -16.34
C ALA A 115 5.12 -12.71 -17.44
N SER A 116 5.46 -13.94 -17.84
CA SER A 116 4.65 -14.74 -18.76
C SER A 116 3.38 -15.32 -18.11
N GLY A 117 3.30 -15.33 -16.78
CA GLY A 117 2.19 -15.93 -16.03
C GLY A 117 2.27 -17.46 -15.91
N GLU A 118 3.40 -18.07 -16.23
CA GLU A 118 3.67 -19.49 -15.94
C GLU A 118 3.74 -19.75 -14.43
N LYS A 119 4.30 -18.78 -13.69
CA LYS A 119 4.44 -18.82 -12.23
C LYS A 119 3.82 -17.60 -11.57
N ILE A 120 3.45 -17.75 -10.30
CA ILE A 120 2.90 -16.66 -9.46
C ILE A 120 3.97 -16.23 -8.46
N GLY A 121 4.06 -14.92 -8.21
CA GLY A 121 4.96 -14.32 -7.25
C GLY A 121 4.27 -13.88 -5.96
N ALA A 122 5.03 -13.94 -4.84
CA ALA A 122 4.62 -13.42 -3.55
C ALA A 122 5.76 -12.65 -2.86
N PHE A 123 5.40 -11.90 -1.80
CA PHE A 123 6.30 -10.99 -1.10
C PHE A 123 6.18 -11.18 0.41
N GLY A 124 7.21 -11.74 1.02
CA GLY A 124 7.26 -12.10 2.43
C GLY A 124 8.04 -11.07 3.26
N LEU A 125 7.37 -10.00 3.70
CA LEU A 125 7.97 -8.96 4.56
C LEU A 125 7.44 -9.02 6.00
N THR A 126 6.12 -8.97 6.18
CA THR A 126 5.44 -8.80 7.46
C THR A 126 5.61 -10.00 8.38
N GLU A 127 5.89 -9.74 9.67
CA GLU A 127 5.97 -10.73 10.73
C GLU A 127 5.05 -10.36 11.90
N VAL A 128 4.85 -11.27 12.85
CA VAL A 128 3.97 -11.07 14.01
C VAL A 128 4.32 -9.76 14.76
N ASN A 129 5.62 -9.49 14.94
CA ASN A 129 6.12 -8.31 15.65
C ASN A 129 6.63 -7.20 14.72
N ALA A 130 6.58 -7.39 13.39
CA ALA A 130 7.10 -6.46 12.38
C ALA A 130 6.08 -6.19 11.27
N GLY A 131 5.06 -5.40 11.60
CA GLY A 131 4.06 -4.90 10.64
C GLY A 131 4.43 -3.50 10.14
N SER A 132 3.85 -2.45 10.73
CA SER A 132 4.18 -1.04 10.41
C SER A 132 5.65 -0.71 10.71
N ASP A 133 6.24 -1.32 11.74
CA ASP A 133 7.68 -1.30 11.98
C ASP A 133 8.36 -2.48 11.27
N ALA A 134 8.48 -2.37 9.95
CA ALA A 134 9.13 -3.42 9.13
C ALA A 134 10.63 -3.59 9.42
N ALA A 135 11.24 -2.67 10.18
CA ALA A 135 12.63 -2.77 10.62
C ALA A 135 12.83 -3.85 11.69
N GLY A 136 11.76 -4.22 12.40
CA GLY A 136 11.76 -5.24 13.45
C GLY A 136 11.76 -6.68 12.95
N THR A 137 12.20 -6.97 11.71
CA THR A 137 12.30 -8.32 11.14
C THR A 137 13.10 -9.27 12.05
N GLU A 138 12.47 -10.36 12.49
CA GLU A 138 13.03 -11.40 13.36
C GLU A 138 13.48 -12.66 12.60
N THR A 139 12.89 -12.92 11.42
CA THR A 139 13.35 -14.01 10.52
C THR A 139 14.83 -13.83 10.23
N THR A 140 15.62 -14.90 10.40
CA THR A 140 17.08 -14.89 10.24
C THR A 140 17.52 -15.60 8.98
N ALA A 141 18.69 -15.20 8.46
CA ALA A 141 19.38 -15.89 7.36
C ALA A 141 20.88 -15.97 7.68
N VAL A 142 21.35 -17.14 8.09
CA VAL A 142 22.75 -17.40 8.48
C VAL A 142 23.48 -18.08 7.33
N LEU A 143 24.65 -17.55 6.95
CA LEU A 143 25.46 -18.13 5.88
C LEU A 143 26.22 -19.36 6.37
N GLU A 144 25.95 -20.51 5.76
CA GLU A 144 26.64 -21.77 5.99
C GLU A 144 27.11 -22.38 4.66
N GLY A 145 28.40 -22.38 4.44
CA GLY A 145 28.97 -22.87 3.17
C GLY A 145 28.45 -22.08 1.97
N ASP A 146 27.71 -22.72 1.06
CA ASP A 146 27.13 -22.10 -0.15
C ASP A 146 25.64 -21.75 -0.02
N TYR A 147 25.10 -21.81 1.21
CA TYR A 147 23.69 -21.58 1.47
C TYR A 147 23.49 -20.56 2.59
N TYR A 148 22.41 -19.79 2.50
CA TYR A 148 21.82 -19.11 3.64
C TYR A 148 20.77 -20.01 4.26
N ILE A 149 20.85 -20.23 5.57
CA ILE A 149 19.86 -21.01 6.33
C ILE A 149 18.82 -20.05 6.85
N LEU A 150 17.60 -20.11 6.30
CA LEU A 150 16.48 -19.26 6.72
C LEU A 150 15.70 -19.96 7.84
N ASN A 151 15.46 -19.20 8.92
CA ASN A 151 14.61 -19.59 10.05
C ASN A 151 13.69 -18.45 10.46
N GLY A 152 12.41 -18.77 10.69
CA GLY A 152 11.39 -17.80 11.11
C GLY A 152 10.07 -17.94 10.36
N GLY A 153 9.32 -16.85 10.23
CA GLY A 153 8.04 -16.89 9.55
C GLY A 153 7.56 -15.51 9.10
N LYS A 154 6.65 -15.51 8.12
CA LYS A 154 5.98 -14.30 7.62
C LYS A 154 4.48 -14.50 7.68
N ILE A 155 3.74 -13.45 8.03
CA ILE A 155 2.28 -13.49 8.17
C ILE A 155 1.59 -12.58 7.16
N PHE A 156 0.30 -12.84 6.92
CA PHE A 156 -0.56 -12.07 6.02
C PHE A 156 -0.03 -11.99 4.57
N ILE A 157 0.57 -13.07 4.08
CA ILE A 157 1.18 -13.08 2.76
C ILE A 157 0.14 -13.38 1.69
N THR A 158 -0.07 -12.41 0.80
CA THR A 158 -0.93 -12.56 -0.39
C THR A 158 -0.29 -13.52 -1.38
N ASN A 159 -1.10 -14.36 -1.99
CA ASN A 159 -0.69 -15.46 -2.88
C ASN A 159 0.14 -16.56 -2.20
N ALA A 160 0.18 -16.64 -0.86
CA ALA A 160 1.12 -17.48 -0.11
C ALA A 160 1.26 -18.91 -0.66
N ASP A 161 0.22 -19.73 -0.59
CA ASP A 161 0.24 -21.13 -1.03
C ASP A 161 0.03 -21.31 -2.55
N LYS A 162 -0.31 -20.25 -3.26
CA LYS A 162 -0.55 -20.24 -4.71
C LYS A 162 0.70 -19.82 -5.50
N ALA A 163 1.59 -19.05 -4.86
CA ALA A 163 2.83 -18.62 -5.50
C ALA A 163 3.84 -19.76 -5.66
N ASP A 164 4.74 -19.57 -6.63
CA ASP A 164 5.87 -20.46 -6.92
C ASP A 164 7.20 -19.82 -6.50
N THR A 165 7.26 -18.48 -6.55
CA THR A 165 8.46 -17.69 -6.29
C THR A 165 8.14 -16.61 -5.25
N TYR A 166 8.99 -16.48 -4.25
CA TYR A 166 8.81 -15.57 -3.11
C TYR A 166 10.01 -14.65 -2.98
N VAL A 167 9.78 -13.36 -2.80
CA VAL A 167 10.81 -12.43 -2.34
C VAL A 167 10.66 -12.29 -0.82
N VAL A 168 11.64 -12.81 -0.07
CA VAL A 168 11.60 -12.90 1.41
C VAL A 168 12.70 -12.05 2.02
N PHE A 169 12.36 -11.31 3.07
CA PHE A 169 13.29 -10.47 3.82
C PHE A 169 13.66 -11.13 5.14
N ALA A 170 14.96 -11.20 5.40
CA ALA A 170 15.48 -11.81 6.63
C ALA A 170 16.69 -11.02 7.16
N SER A 171 16.91 -11.08 8.46
CA SER A 171 18.07 -10.50 9.12
C SER A 171 19.30 -11.39 8.92
N THR A 172 20.31 -10.85 8.28
CA THR A 172 21.65 -11.47 8.14
C THR A 172 22.64 -10.93 9.17
N ASN A 173 22.31 -9.80 9.83
CA ASN A 173 23.09 -9.23 10.93
C ASN A 173 22.19 -8.32 11.80
N PRO A 174 21.61 -8.85 12.89
CA PRO A 174 20.68 -8.09 13.74
C PRO A 174 21.27 -6.81 14.35
N GLU A 175 22.58 -6.79 14.64
CA GLU A 175 23.24 -5.63 15.24
C GLU A 175 23.28 -4.41 14.32
N MET A 176 23.12 -4.61 13.01
CA MET A 176 23.14 -3.53 12.02
C MET A 176 21.74 -2.92 11.77
N GLY A 177 20.69 -3.37 12.47
CA GLY A 177 19.31 -2.91 12.28
C GLY A 177 18.87 -3.04 10.82
N THR A 178 18.30 -1.98 10.23
CA THR A 178 17.83 -2.00 8.83
C THR A 178 18.92 -2.34 7.79
N ARG A 179 20.20 -2.07 8.11
CA ARG A 179 21.33 -2.43 7.24
C ARG A 179 21.76 -3.89 7.39
N GLY A 180 21.20 -4.60 8.33
CA GLY A 180 21.39 -6.04 8.51
C GLY A 180 20.31 -6.89 7.85
N ILE A 181 19.29 -6.29 7.25
CA ILE A 181 18.22 -7.00 6.53
C ILE A 181 18.63 -7.20 5.07
N SER A 182 18.49 -8.44 4.59
CA SER A 182 18.74 -8.83 3.21
C SER A 182 17.49 -9.41 2.56
N ALA A 183 17.43 -9.44 1.23
CA ALA A 183 16.33 -9.98 0.45
C ALA A 183 16.78 -11.26 -0.26
N PHE A 184 15.90 -12.25 -0.33
CA PHE A 184 16.17 -13.56 -0.91
C PHE A 184 15.05 -13.98 -1.84
N ILE A 185 15.39 -14.67 -2.94
CA ILE A 185 14.42 -15.34 -3.80
C ILE A 185 14.31 -16.78 -3.30
N VAL A 186 13.11 -17.18 -2.88
CA VAL A 186 12.80 -18.51 -2.36
C VAL A 186 11.80 -19.19 -3.30
N GLU A 187 11.96 -20.48 -3.54
CA GLU A 187 11.08 -21.27 -4.41
C GLU A 187 10.17 -22.19 -3.58
N LYS A 188 8.94 -22.37 -4.03
CA LYS A 188 8.02 -23.33 -3.44
C LYS A 188 8.58 -24.75 -3.52
N GLY A 189 8.36 -25.53 -2.46
CA GLY A 189 8.74 -26.93 -2.41
C GLY A 189 10.17 -27.20 -1.93
N TRP A 190 10.92 -26.15 -1.51
CA TRP A 190 12.19 -26.39 -0.84
C TRP A 190 11.98 -27.00 0.55
N ASP A 191 12.87 -27.91 0.95
CA ASP A 191 12.81 -28.57 2.25
C ASP A 191 12.78 -27.51 3.38
N GLY A 192 11.89 -27.72 4.35
CA GLY A 192 11.70 -26.81 5.48
C GLY A 192 10.85 -25.57 5.19
N PHE A 193 10.47 -25.32 3.92
CA PHE A 193 9.56 -24.23 3.56
C PHE A 193 8.12 -24.75 3.48
N THR A 194 7.27 -24.29 4.39
CA THR A 194 5.87 -24.70 4.52
C THR A 194 4.95 -23.48 4.71
N PHE A 195 3.65 -23.74 4.73
CA PHE A 195 2.61 -22.70 4.87
C PHE A 195 1.76 -23.00 6.10
N GLY A 196 1.30 -21.93 6.77
CA GLY A 196 0.26 -22.02 7.77
C GLY A 196 -1.14 -22.08 7.16
N ASP A 197 -2.16 -22.13 8.00
CA ASP A 197 -3.56 -22.13 7.58
C ASP A 197 -3.95 -20.86 6.85
N HIS A 198 -4.90 -20.96 5.95
CA HIS A 198 -5.50 -19.80 5.27
C HIS A 198 -6.30 -18.96 6.26
N TYR A 199 -6.08 -17.65 6.20
CA TYR A 199 -6.88 -16.72 7.00
C TYR A 199 -8.32 -16.60 6.48
N ASP A 200 -9.30 -16.80 7.36
CA ASP A 200 -10.70 -16.47 7.09
C ASP A 200 -10.90 -14.95 7.28
N LYS A 201 -10.88 -14.22 6.18
CA LYS A 201 -10.84 -12.77 6.15
C LYS A 201 -12.23 -12.15 6.08
N MET A 202 -12.37 -10.92 6.54
CA MET A 202 -13.57 -10.11 6.39
C MET A 202 -13.94 -9.87 4.93
N GLY A 203 -12.96 -9.55 4.08
CA GLY A 203 -13.12 -9.23 2.65
C GLY A 203 -11.96 -9.77 1.83
N ILE A 204 -11.95 -9.47 0.51
CA ILE A 204 -10.99 -10.00 -0.47
C ILE A 204 -10.80 -11.52 -0.34
N ARG A 205 -11.90 -12.23 -0.11
CA ARG A 205 -11.89 -13.64 0.26
C ARG A 205 -11.45 -14.54 -0.90
N SER A 206 -11.59 -14.08 -2.14
CA SER A 206 -11.07 -14.72 -3.34
C SER A 206 -9.54 -14.71 -3.46
N SER A 207 -8.83 -13.92 -2.63
CA SER A 207 -7.36 -13.91 -2.58
C SER A 207 -6.85 -14.84 -1.49
N SER A 208 -5.91 -15.74 -1.84
CA SER A 208 -5.22 -16.56 -0.84
C SER A 208 -4.33 -15.69 0.04
N THR A 209 -4.43 -15.88 1.35
CA THR A 209 -3.57 -15.22 2.33
C THR A 209 -3.24 -16.22 3.44
N ALA A 210 -1.95 -16.50 3.67
CA ALA A 210 -1.49 -17.44 4.68
C ALA A 210 -0.12 -17.03 5.25
N GLU A 211 0.39 -17.82 6.17
CA GLU A 211 1.74 -17.69 6.70
C GLU A 211 2.76 -18.40 5.83
N LEU A 212 4.00 -17.89 5.79
CA LEU A 212 5.18 -18.59 5.30
C LEU A 212 5.99 -19.02 6.52
N ILE A 213 6.37 -20.29 6.58
CA ILE A 213 7.12 -20.89 7.70
C ILE A 213 8.44 -21.44 7.17
N PHE A 214 9.54 -21.01 7.78
CA PHE A 214 10.90 -21.38 7.42
C PHE A 214 11.58 -22.13 8.57
N ASN A 215 11.93 -23.39 8.33
CA ASN A 215 12.63 -24.29 9.25
C ASN A 215 13.89 -24.82 8.57
N ASP A 216 15.03 -24.20 8.85
CA ASP A 216 16.33 -24.56 8.27
C ASP A 216 16.32 -24.59 6.72
N VAL A 217 15.57 -23.67 6.10
CA VAL A 217 15.47 -23.61 4.63
C VAL A 217 16.81 -23.21 4.02
N LYS A 218 17.35 -24.06 3.16
CA LYS A 218 18.62 -23.82 2.46
C LYS A 218 18.41 -23.00 1.21
N VAL A 219 18.75 -21.72 1.28
CA VAL A 219 18.68 -20.78 0.15
C VAL A 219 20.05 -20.62 -0.46
N PRO A 220 20.27 -20.99 -1.74
CA PRO A 220 21.56 -20.83 -2.41
C PRO A 220 22.05 -19.37 -2.37
N LYS A 221 23.37 -19.17 -2.31
CA LYS A 221 23.98 -17.81 -2.27
C LYS A 221 23.56 -16.94 -3.45
N GLU A 222 23.44 -17.54 -4.62
CA GLU A 222 23.00 -16.88 -5.85
C GLU A 222 21.56 -16.36 -5.80
N ASN A 223 20.77 -16.80 -4.81
CA ASN A 223 19.42 -16.32 -4.58
C ASN A 223 19.35 -15.08 -3.66
N LEU A 224 20.48 -14.56 -3.20
CA LEU A 224 20.53 -13.23 -2.58
C LEU A 224 20.14 -12.19 -3.62
N LEU A 225 19.05 -11.46 -3.36
CA LEU A 225 18.54 -10.41 -4.25
C LEU A 225 19.21 -9.06 -3.93
N GLY A 226 19.88 -8.49 -4.91
CA GLY A 226 20.67 -7.28 -4.74
C GLY A 226 21.97 -7.55 -3.96
N LYS A 227 22.29 -6.73 -2.95
CA LYS A 227 23.51 -6.86 -2.12
C LYS A 227 23.13 -7.16 -0.67
N LEU A 228 24.02 -7.85 0.04
CA LEU A 228 23.91 -8.10 1.47
C LEU A 228 23.61 -6.79 2.24
N GLY A 229 22.64 -6.80 3.12
CA GLY A 229 22.23 -5.64 3.91
C GLY A 229 21.40 -4.57 3.16
N GLN A 230 20.99 -4.84 1.92
CA GLN A 230 20.13 -3.93 1.14
C GLN A 230 18.64 -4.31 1.17
N GLY A 231 18.25 -5.36 1.87
CA GLY A 231 16.88 -5.86 1.88
C GLY A 231 15.86 -4.79 2.28
N PHE A 232 16.13 -4.02 3.34
CA PHE A 232 15.22 -2.96 3.77
C PHE A 232 15.02 -1.86 2.70
N LYS A 233 16.10 -1.50 1.99
CA LYS A 233 16.02 -0.55 0.86
C LYS A 233 15.18 -1.12 -0.28
N ILE A 234 15.36 -2.39 -0.60
CA ILE A 234 14.59 -3.11 -1.64
C ILE A 234 13.12 -3.15 -1.24
N ALA A 235 12.82 -3.51 0.03
CA ALA A 235 11.45 -3.53 0.53
C ALA A 235 10.75 -2.18 0.40
N MET A 236 11.38 -1.08 0.84
CA MET A 236 10.79 0.26 0.76
C MET A 236 10.55 0.71 -0.68
N ALA A 237 11.53 0.50 -1.58
CA ALA A 237 11.36 0.82 -3.00
C ALA A 237 10.24 -0.01 -3.67
N THR A 238 10.08 -1.25 -3.26
CA THR A 238 8.99 -2.13 -3.73
C THR A 238 7.64 -1.61 -3.26
N LEU A 239 7.51 -1.27 -1.98
CA LEU A 239 6.26 -0.75 -1.41
C LEU A 239 5.86 0.61 -2.01
N ASP A 240 6.82 1.47 -2.38
CA ASP A 240 6.49 2.72 -3.08
C ASP A 240 5.72 2.45 -4.38
N GLY A 241 6.11 1.42 -5.14
CA GLY A 241 5.41 0.98 -6.34
C GLY A 241 4.10 0.23 -6.06
N GLY A 242 4.08 -0.60 -5.01
CA GLY A 242 2.91 -1.37 -4.61
C GLY A 242 1.72 -0.49 -4.21
N ARG A 243 1.97 0.68 -3.59
CA ARG A 243 0.92 1.65 -3.24
C ARG A 243 0.08 2.09 -4.42
N ILE A 244 0.64 2.18 -5.63
CA ILE A 244 -0.11 2.50 -6.86
C ILE A 244 -1.14 1.39 -7.14
N GLY A 245 -0.73 0.13 -7.02
CA GLY A 245 -1.62 -1.02 -7.20
C GLY A 245 -2.76 -1.06 -6.19
N ILE A 246 -2.47 -0.83 -4.89
CA ILE A 246 -3.51 -0.80 -3.85
C ILE A 246 -4.44 0.40 -4.02
N ALA A 247 -3.93 1.55 -4.43
CA ALA A 247 -4.76 2.70 -4.74
C ALA A 247 -5.72 2.40 -5.92
N ALA A 248 -5.22 1.73 -6.96
CA ALA A 248 -6.02 1.29 -8.10
C ALA A 248 -7.07 0.23 -7.70
N GLN A 249 -6.71 -0.70 -6.82
CA GLN A 249 -7.66 -1.66 -6.26
C GLN A 249 -8.78 -0.96 -5.47
N ALA A 250 -8.43 -0.04 -4.57
CA ALA A 250 -9.40 0.72 -3.80
C ALA A 250 -10.35 1.52 -4.71
N LEU A 251 -9.79 2.18 -5.74
CA LEU A 251 -10.57 2.88 -6.76
C LEU A 251 -11.52 1.93 -7.51
N GLY A 252 -11.05 0.74 -7.92
CA GLY A 252 -11.87 -0.25 -8.61
C GLY A 252 -13.04 -0.72 -7.76
N ILE A 253 -12.81 -1.12 -6.51
CA ILE A 253 -13.86 -1.51 -5.55
C ILE A 253 -14.91 -0.39 -5.41
N ALA A 254 -14.46 0.85 -5.22
CA ALA A 254 -15.33 2.01 -5.10
C ALA A 254 -16.12 2.29 -6.39
N GLN A 255 -15.48 2.14 -7.55
CA GLN A 255 -16.12 2.32 -8.86
C GLN A 255 -17.25 1.30 -9.06
N GLY A 256 -17.02 0.02 -8.76
CA GLY A 256 -18.04 -1.03 -8.83
C GLY A 256 -19.22 -0.76 -7.89
N ALA A 257 -18.93 -0.38 -6.65
CA ALA A 257 -19.97 -0.01 -5.69
C ALA A 257 -20.80 1.18 -6.15
N TYR A 258 -20.16 2.21 -6.71
CA TYR A 258 -20.81 3.39 -7.28
C TYR A 258 -21.71 3.03 -8.48
N GLU A 259 -21.22 2.24 -9.43
CA GLU A 259 -21.96 1.82 -10.62
C GLU A 259 -23.23 1.06 -10.22
N ASN A 260 -23.12 0.09 -9.31
CA ASN A 260 -24.27 -0.65 -8.78
C ASN A 260 -25.27 0.26 -8.07
N ALA A 261 -24.79 1.20 -7.23
CA ALA A 261 -25.66 2.14 -6.53
C ALA A 261 -26.38 3.10 -7.50
N LEU A 262 -25.70 3.54 -8.55
CA LEU A 262 -26.27 4.44 -9.57
C LEU A 262 -27.40 3.74 -10.34
N GLU A 263 -27.19 2.50 -10.82
CA GLU A 263 -28.21 1.75 -11.55
C GLU A 263 -29.39 1.42 -10.62
N TYR A 264 -29.14 0.92 -9.41
CA TYR A 264 -30.19 0.68 -8.45
C TYR A 264 -31.02 1.93 -8.14
N ALA A 265 -30.37 3.09 -7.97
CA ALA A 265 -31.07 4.34 -7.68
C ALA A 265 -31.96 4.84 -8.83
N LYS A 266 -31.60 4.55 -10.09
CA LYS A 266 -32.42 4.86 -11.27
C LYS A 266 -33.66 3.98 -11.37
N GLU A 267 -33.58 2.72 -10.95
CA GLU A 267 -34.64 1.72 -11.10
C GLU A 267 -35.56 1.67 -9.88
N ARG A 268 -35.00 1.78 -8.67
CA ARG A 268 -35.77 1.67 -7.41
C ARG A 268 -36.74 2.83 -7.22
N VAL A 269 -38.03 2.54 -7.17
CA VAL A 269 -39.10 3.53 -6.97
C VAL A 269 -39.53 3.55 -5.49
N GLN A 270 -39.51 4.72 -4.88
CA GLN A 270 -40.12 5.03 -3.58
C GLN A 270 -40.72 6.44 -3.62
N PHE A 271 -41.77 6.67 -2.85
CA PHE A 271 -42.52 7.93 -2.88
C PHE A 271 -42.98 8.34 -4.30
N GLY A 272 -43.33 7.35 -5.15
CA GLY A 272 -43.87 7.54 -6.48
C GLY A 272 -42.86 7.90 -7.57
N LYS A 273 -41.54 7.88 -7.30
CA LYS A 273 -40.50 8.21 -8.27
C LYS A 273 -39.20 7.43 -8.01
N PRO A 274 -38.30 7.27 -9.01
CA PRO A 274 -36.98 6.73 -8.79
C PRO A 274 -36.23 7.42 -7.66
N ILE A 275 -35.55 6.67 -6.80
CA ILE A 275 -34.86 7.26 -5.63
C ILE A 275 -33.70 8.20 -6.06
N ALA A 276 -33.14 8.03 -7.26
CA ALA A 276 -32.19 8.97 -7.86
C ALA A 276 -32.75 10.40 -7.97
N GLN A 277 -34.08 10.60 -8.01
CA GLN A 277 -34.72 11.92 -8.03
C GLN A 277 -34.93 12.52 -6.64
N GLN A 278 -34.54 11.82 -5.57
CA GLN A 278 -34.49 12.37 -4.23
C GLN A 278 -33.15 13.13 -4.09
N GLN A 279 -33.21 14.42 -3.71
CA GLN A 279 -32.04 15.30 -3.68
C GLN A 279 -30.87 14.73 -2.85
N VAL A 280 -31.15 14.11 -1.70
CA VAL A 280 -30.14 13.48 -0.85
C VAL A 280 -29.40 12.34 -1.54
N ILE A 281 -30.09 11.56 -2.39
CA ILE A 281 -29.49 10.45 -3.15
C ILE A 281 -28.68 11.00 -4.33
N SER A 282 -29.22 11.95 -5.09
CA SER A 282 -28.50 12.56 -6.22
C SER A 282 -27.23 13.27 -5.78
N PHE A 283 -27.23 13.92 -4.61
CA PHE A 283 -26.03 14.58 -4.05
C PHE A 283 -24.98 13.56 -3.64
N LYS A 284 -25.35 12.46 -2.97
CA LYS A 284 -24.43 11.37 -2.67
C LYS A 284 -23.75 10.83 -3.95
N LEU A 285 -24.54 10.54 -4.98
CA LEU A 285 -24.01 10.06 -6.26
C LEU A 285 -23.06 11.08 -6.92
N ALA A 286 -23.34 12.37 -6.85
CA ALA A 286 -22.45 13.41 -7.36
C ALA A 286 -21.12 13.49 -6.58
N ASP A 287 -21.18 13.40 -5.25
CA ASP A 287 -20.00 13.37 -4.39
C ASP A 287 -19.14 12.14 -4.64
N MET A 288 -19.77 10.95 -4.75
CA MET A 288 -19.08 9.71 -5.09
C MET A 288 -18.35 9.83 -6.43
N ALA A 289 -19.01 10.33 -7.48
CA ALA A 289 -18.41 10.53 -8.80
C ALA A 289 -17.20 11.49 -8.75
N THR A 290 -17.30 12.56 -7.98
CA THR A 290 -16.22 13.54 -7.79
C THR A 290 -15.03 12.90 -7.10
N LYS A 291 -15.24 12.17 -6.00
CA LYS A 291 -14.20 11.46 -5.24
C LYS A 291 -13.47 10.42 -6.10
N LEU A 292 -14.21 9.62 -6.88
CA LEU A 292 -13.64 8.65 -7.83
C LEU A 292 -12.71 9.33 -8.83
N ARG A 293 -13.12 10.46 -9.39
CA ARG A 293 -12.28 11.21 -10.34
C ARG A 293 -11.01 11.74 -9.68
N CYS A 294 -11.11 12.30 -8.49
CA CYS A 294 -9.94 12.78 -7.74
C CYS A 294 -8.96 11.63 -7.42
N ALA A 295 -9.46 10.49 -6.96
CA ALA A 295 -8.63 9.31 -6.68
C ALA A 295 -7.90 8.83 -7.94
N ARG A 296 -8.61 8.72 -9.06
CA ARG A 296 -8.03 8.29 -10.35
C ARG A 296 -6.91 9.24 -10.82
N MET A 297 -7.09 10.55 -10.66
CA MET A 297 -6.07 11.53 -11.04
C MET A 297 -4.80 11.37 -10.20
N LEU A 298 -4.92 11.15 -8.88
CA LEU A 298 -3.76 10.91 -8.01
C LEU A 298 -3.02 9.62 -8.37
N ILE A 299 -3.76 8.55 -8.67
CA ILE A 299 -3.18 7.25 -9.05
C ILE A 299 -2.41 7.37 -10.37
N TYR A 300 -3.02 7.95 -11.40
CA TYR A 300 -2.39 8.06 -12.71
C TYR A 300 -1.21 9.02 -12.70
N SER A 301 -1.29 10.11 -11.92
CA SER A 301 -0.16 11.02 -11.72
C SER A 301 1.04 10.31 -11.08
N SER A 302 0.81 9.49 -10.03
CA SER A 302 1.89 8.74 -9.41
C SER A 302 2.46 7.64 -10.32
N ALA A 303 1.60 7.01 -11.14
CA ALA A 303 2.02 6.02 -12.12
C ALA A 303 2.88 6.64 -13.24
N GLU A 304 2.51 7.83 -13.73
CA GLU A 304 3.28 8.59 -14.71
C GLU A 304 4.67 8.99 -14.21
N LEU A 305 4.76 9.46 -12.96
CA LEU A 305 6.06 9.76 -12.34
C LEU A 305 6.96 8.53 -12.26
N LYS A 306 6.39 7.38 -11.86
CA LYS A 306 7.13 6.11 -11.83
C LYS A 306 7.61 5.70 -13.22
N GLU A 307 6.77 5.81 -14.23
CA GLU A 307 7.11 5.51 -15.63
C GLU A 307 8.27 6.36 -16.12
N ASN A 308 8.25 7.66 -15.78
CA ASN A 308 9.29 8.62 -16.15
C ASN A 308 10.54 8.56 -15.28
N HIS A 309 10.65 7.58 -14.37
CA HIS A 309 11.75 7.43 -13.42
C HIS A 309 11.95 8.66 -12.51
N GLU A 310 10.89 9.40 -12.25
CA GLU A 310 10.88 10.52 -11.32
C GLU A 310 10.58 10.05 -9.88
N PRO A 311 10.95 10.84 -8.84
CA PRO A 311 10.55 10.54 -7.47
C PRO A 311 9.01 10.53 -7.33
N TYR A 312 8.43 9.43 -6.88
CA TYR A 312 6.97 9.23 -6.76
C TYR A 312 6.51 8.70 -5.39
N GLY A 313 7.42 8.53 -4.44
CA GLY A 313 7.10 7.93 -3.13
C GLY A 313 6.07 8.72 -2.33
N MET A 314 6.09 10.06 -2.40
CA MET A 314 5.09 10.91 -1.75
C MET A 314 3.74 10.81 -2.48
N GLU A 315 3.74 10.90 -3.79
CA GLU A 315 2.55 10.88 -4.64
C GLU A 315 1.84 9.54 -4.58
N SER A 316 2.59 8.41 -4.55
CA SER A 316 2.00 7.08 -4.36
C SER A 316 1.40 6.89 -2.97
N ALA A 317 2.01 7.47 -1.93
CA ALA A 317 1.44 7.48 -0.59
C ALA A 317 0.15 8.33 -0.52
N MET A 318 0.12 9.51 -1.18
CA MET A 318 -1.09 10.34 -1.30
C MET A 318 -2.19 9.61 -2.06
N ALA A 319 -1.88 8.97 -3.19
CA ALA A 319 -2.83 8.21 -3.99
C ALA A 319 -3.44 7.06 -3.18
N LYS A 320 -2.62 6.27 -2.48
CA LYS A 320 -3.07 5.14 -1.66
C LYS A 320 -3.93 5.60 -0.49
N GLN A 321 -3.49 6.61 0.25
CA GLN A 321 -4.22 7.13 1.39
C GLN A 321 -5.59 7.69 0.96
N TYR A 322 -5.63 8.54 -0.06
CA TYR A 322 -6.86 9.16 -0.52
C TYR A 322 -7.82 8.14 -1.14
N ALA A 323 -7.34 7.30 -2.07
CA ALA A 323 -8.18 6.30 -2.74
C ALA A 323 -8.82 5.32 -1.75
N SER A 324 -8.06 4.84 -0.75
CA SER A 324 -8.58 3.90 0.25
C SER A 324 -9.54 4.54 1.26
N ASP A 325 -9.32 5.79 1.68
CA ASP A 325 -10.26 6.53 2.55
C ASP A 325 -11.59 6.75 1.80
N VAL A 326 -11.55 7.27 0.57
CA VAL A 326 -12.78 7.51 -0.20
C VAL A 326 -13.47 6.22 -0.66
N ALA A 327 -12.74 5.11 -0.83
CA ALA A 327 -13.35 3.83 -1.15
C ALA A 327 -14.29 3.35 -0.03
N LEU A 328 -13.87 3.47 1.22
CA LEU A 328 -14.73 3.16 2.37
C LEU A 328 -15.98 4.06 2.41
N GLU A 329 -15.82 5.36 2.18
CA GLU A 329 -16.93 6.30 2.15
C GLU A 329 -17.92 5.95 1.03
N ILE A 330 -17.41 5.69 -0.18
CA ILE A 330 -18.24 5.36 -1.35
C ILE A 330 -18.95 4.02 -1.15
N CYS A 331 -18.25 2.98 -0.68
CA CYS A 331 -18.88 1.68 -0.43
C CYS A 331 -19.94 1.77 0.67
N ASN A 332 -19.71 2.57 1.73
CA ASN A 332 -20.71 2.84 2.75
C ASN A 332 -21.96 3.54 2.18
N ASP A 333 -21.77 4.56 1.36
CA ASP A 333 -22.88 5.28 0.74
C ASP A 333 -23.62 4.44 -0.30
N ALA A 334 -22.92 3.60 -1.07
CA ALA A 334 -23.53 2.66 -2.00
C ALA A 334 -24.42 1.64 -1.26
N LEU A 335 -23.90 1.02 -0.20
CA LEU A 335 -24.67 0.12 0.65
C LEU A 335 -25.89 0.81 1.25
N GLN A 336 -25.74 2.05 1.73
CA GLN A 336 -26.83 2.85 2.28
C GLN A 336 -27.91 3.17 1.23
N ILE A 337 -27.54 3.42 -0.03
CA ILE A 337 -28.49 3.65 -1.14
C ILE A 337 -29.35 2.40 -1.40
N PHE A 338 -28.75 1.20 -1.31
CA PHE A 338 -29.48 -0.07 -1.42
C PHE A 338 -30.42 -0.35 -0.24
N GLY A 339 -30.19 0.31 0.92
CA GLY A 339 -30.97 0.07 2.14
C GLY A 339 -30.86 -1.38 2.62
N GLY A 340 -31.96 -1.96 3.11
CA GLY A 340 -31.97 -3.33 3.64
C GLY A 340 -31.53 -4.39 2.63
N SER A 341 -31.77 -4.20 1.33
CA SER A 341 -31.31 -5.11 0.29
C SER A 341 -29.78 -5.18 0.22
N GLY A 342 -29.10 -4.02 0.37
CA GLY A 342 -27.64 -3.97 0.34
C GLY A 342 -26.95 -4.65 1.52
N TYR A 343 -27.68 -4.92 2.60
CA TYR A 343 -27.17 -5.56 3.82
C TYR A 343 -27.16 -7.10 3.76
N LEU A 344 -27.68 -7.66 2.68
CA LEU A 344 -27.79 -9.11 2.52
C LEU A 344 -26.51 -9.68 1.87
N LYS A 345 -26.04 -10.82 2.41
CA LYS A 345 -24.94 -11.59 1.79
C LYS A 345 -25.29 -11.93 0.34
N GLY A 346 -24.31 -11.79 -0.54
CA GLY A 346 -24.47 -12.02 -1.98
C GLY A 346 -24.75 -10.75 -2.80
N MET A 347 -25.01 -9.63 -2.14
CA MET A 347 -25.07 -8.33 -2.82
C MET A 347 -23.66 -7.78 -3.08
N GLU A 348 -23.42 -7.29 -4.29
CA GLU A 348 -22.10 -6.76 -4.69
C GLU A 348 -21.64 -5.59 -3.80
N VAL A 349 -22.58 -4.73 -3.38
CA VAL A 349 -22.27 -3.59 -2.50
C VAL A 349 -21.89 -4.02 -1.06
N GLU A 350 -22.43 -5.13 -0.57
CA GLU A 350 -22.07 -5.73 0.73
C GLU A 350 -20.62 -6.26 0.68
N ARG A 351 -20.27 -6.99 -0.38
CA ARG A 351 -18.92 -7.49 -0.61
C ARG A 351 -17.94 -6.35 -0.77
N ALA A 352 -18.26 -5.36 -1.61
CA ALA A 352 -17.42 -4.17 -1.82
C ALA A 352 -17.13 -3.42 -0.51
N TYR A 353 -18.12 -3.31 0.38
CA TYR A 353 -17.92 -2.68 1.70
C TYR A 353 -16.91 -3.45 2.56
N ARG A 354 -16.96 -4.80 2.57
CA ARG A 354 -15.99 -5.62 3.28
C ARG A 354 -14.60 -5.55 2.65
N ASP A 355 -14.53 -5.63 1.32
CA ASP A 355 -13.28 -5.62 0.55
C ASP A 355 -12.55 -4.27 0.68
N ALA A 356 -13.28 -3.16 0.67
CA ALA A 356 -12.68 -1.83 0.76
C ALA A 356 -11.89 -1.63 2.06
N LYS A 357 -12.28 -2.28 3.17
CA LYS A 357 -11.64 -2.05 4.48
C LYS A 357 -10.16 -2.36 4.50
N ILE A 358 -9.72 -3.44 3.86
CA ILE A 358 -8.32 -3.83 3.88
C ILE A 358 -7.40 -2.82 3.20
N THR A 359 -7.91 -2.06 2.23
CA THR A 359 -7.11 -1.09 1.46
C THR A 359 -6.55 0.05 2.32
N THR A 360 -7.13 0.31 3.50
CA THR A 360 -6.61 1.27 4.47
C THR A 360 -5.55 0.68 5.41
N ILE A 361 -5.32 -0.64 5.36
CA ILE A 361 -4.49 -1.37 6.33
C ILE A 361 -3.19 -1.86 5.70
N TYR A 362 -3.26 -2.69 4.65
CA TYR A 362 -2.08 -3.32 4.09
C TYR A 362 -1.26 -2.41 3.15
N GLU A 363 -0.06 -2.86 2.79
CA GLU A 363 0.99 -2.08 2.09
C GLU A 363 1.28 -0.72 2.76
N GLY A 364 1.26 -0.76 4.11
CA GLY A 364 1.38 0.40 4.98
C GLY A 364 0.03 1.02 5.28
N THR A 365 -0.33 1.07 6.58
CA THR A 365 -1.60 1.67 7.00
C THR A 365 -1.71 3.11 6.54
N ASN A 366 -2.93 3.67 6.51
CA ASN A 366 -3.11 5.07 6.12
C ASN A 366 -2.42 6.05 7.08
N GLU A 367 -2.14 5.65 8.33
CA GLU A 367 -1.26 6.36 9.26
C GLU A 367 0.18 6.37 8.76
N ILE A 368 0.70 5.22 8.28
CA ILE A 368 2.04 5.13 7.69
C ILE A 368 2.13 5.94 6.40
N GLN A 369 1.08 5.96 5.55
CA GLN A 369 1.08 6.85 4.38
C GLN A 369 1.23 8.32 4.81
N ARG A 370 0.52 8.75 5.87
CA ARG A 370 0.65 10.11 6.43
C ARG A 370 2.05 10.38 6.97
N VAL A 371 2.71 9.41 7.61
CA VAL A 371 4.12 9.50 8.02
C VAL A 371 5.04 9.71 6.81
N VAL A 372 4.84 8.94 5.74
CA VAL A 372 5.62 9.09 4.48
C VAL A 372 5.42 10.48 3.89
N ILE A 373 4.17 10.91 3.70
CA ILE A 373 3.83 12.23 3.14
C ILE A 373 4.45 13.34 4.01
N ALA A 374 4.23 13.29 5.33
CA ALA A 374 4.75 14.28 6.26
C ALA A 374 6.28 14.36 6.22
N SER A 375 6.97 13.22 6.11
CA SER A 375 8.43 13.18 6.03
C SER A 375 9.00 13.89 4.80
N HIS A 376 8.26 13.90 3.68
CA HIS A 376 8.64 14.63 2.46
C HIS A 376 8.36 16.14 2.60
N ILE A 377 7.23 16.52 3.18
CA ILE A 377 6.82 17.92 3.34
C ILE A 377 7.66 18.62 4.41
N ILE A 378 7.79 18.00 5.59
CA ILE A 378 8.48 18.59 6.76
C ILE A 378 10.00 18.35 6.68
N GLY A 379 10.41 17.29 5.98
CA GLY A 379 11.77 16.77 5.95
C GLY A 379 12.08 15.88 7.16
N LYS A 380 13.17 15.11 7.07
CA LYS A 380 13.58 14.19 8.14
C LYS A 380 13.94 14.97 9.39
N ALA A 381 13.40 14.55 10.54
CA ALA A 381 13.87 15.02 11.83
C ALA A 381 15.38 14.73 11.98
N PRO A 382 16.14 15.60 12.65
CA PRO A 382 17.55 15.33 12.95
C PRO A 382 17.68 14.00 13.69
N LYS A 383 18.64 13.16 13.30
CA LYS A 383 18.86 11.82 13.89
C LYS A 383 19.13 11.79 15.40
N ASP A 384 19.46 12.93 15.98
CA ASP A 384 19.90 13.05 17.38
C ASP A 384 18.83 13.65 18.30
N GLY A 385 17.53 13.62 17.94
CA GLY A 385 16.48 14.31 18.72
C GLY A 385 16.73 15.83 18.84
N GLY A 386 17.70 16.34 18.10
CA GLY A 386 18.07 17.73 18.07
C GLY A 386 17.06 18.54 17.25
N VAL A 387 16.41 19.49 17.88
CA VAL A 387 15.80 20.63 17.21
C VAL A 387 16.80 21.13 16.16
N ARG A 388 16.41 21.28 14.88
CA ARG A 388 17.24 21.92 13.87
C ARG A 388 17.81 23.18 14.51
N LYS A 389 19.13 23.20 14.75
CA LYS A 389 19.80 24.42 15.20
C LYS A 389 19.66 25.45 14.07
N LYS A 390 18.59 26.25 14.08
CA LYS A 390 18.62 27.51 13.38
C LYS A 390 19.80 28.29 13.99
N LYS A 391 20.61 28.97 13.19
CA LYS A 391 21.59 29.93 13.68
C LYS A 391 20.84 30.83 14.70
N GLY A 392 21.17 30.73 15.98
CA GLY A 392 20.50 31.46 17.05
C GLY A 392 19.81 30.62 18.13
N ALA A 393 19.78 29.28 18.07
CA ALA A 393 19.20 28.46 19.14
C ALA A 393 19.94 28.68 20.47
N ILE A 394 19.17 28.97 21.53
CA ILE A 394 19.70 29.20 22.87
C ILE A 394 20.49 27.96 23.35
N THR A 395 21.77 28.09 23.54
CA THR A 395 22.63 26.98 24.02
C THR A 395 22.28 26.55 25.45
N GLY A 396 22.61 25.30 25.82
CA GLY A 396 22.32 24.75 27.14
C GLY A 396 22.84 25.60 28.30
N GLU A 397 23.98 26.30 28.13
CA GLU A 397 24.54 27.22 29.12
C GLU A 397 23.72 28.51 29.24
N ARG A 398 23.23 29.06 28.13
CA ARG A 398 22.38 30.25 28.12
C ARG A 398 21.01 29.94 28.72
N LYS A 399 20.45 28.73 28.46
CA LYS A 399 19.25 28.22 29.16
C LYS A 399 19.46 28.17 30.70
N LYS A 400 20.57 27.62 31.18
CA LYS A 400 20.89 27.57 32.61
C LYS A 400 20.99 28.94 33.25
N GLN A 401 21.43 29.94 32.50
CA GLN A 401 21.54 31.32 33.00
C GLN A 401 20.18 32.02 33.09
N ILE A 402 19.29 31.80 32.11
CA ILE A 402 17.92 32.36 32.08
C ILE A 402 17.02 31.78 33.17
N PHE A 403 17.24 30.48 33.55
CA PHE A 403 16.41 29.79 34.55
C PHE A 403 16.97 29.82 35.99
N LYS A 404 18.06 30.54 36.25
CA LYS A 404 18.71 30.55 37.59
C LYS A 404 18.15 31.55 38.58
N GLU A 405 17.51 32.63 38.14
CA GLU A 405 17.09 33.74 39.02
C GLU A 405 15.73 34.33 38.57
N GLY A 406 14.86 34.67 39.54
CA GLY A 406 13.57 35.29 39.29
C GLY A 406 12.32 34.41 39.50
N ASP A 407 11.14 35.04 39.56
CA ASP A 407 9.86 34.32 39.59
C ASP A 407 9.49 33.74 38.19
N ALA A 408 8.37 33.01 38.11
CA ALA A 408 7.98 32.34 36.88
C ALA A 408 7.73 33.33 35.73
N GLN A 409 7.21 34.53 36.01
CA GLN A 409 6.91 35.55 35.01
C GLN A 409 8.17 36.22 34.47
N GLU A 410 9.16 36.52 35.37
CA GLU A 410 10.45 37.08 34.97
C GLU A 410 11.23 36.11 34.08
N ARG A 411 11.15 34.80 34.36
CA ARG A 411 11.77 33.76 33.53
C ARG A 411 11.14 33.66 32.16
N VAL A 412 9.80 33.78 32.05
CA VAL A 412 9.08 33.78 30.78
C VAL A 412 9.43 35.02 29.98
N ASN A 413 9.46 36.19 30.57
CA ASN A 413 9.82 37.45 29.90
C ASN A 413 11.27 37.41 29.39
N ALA A 414 12.22 36.93 30.18
CA ALA A 414 13.61 36.78 29.76
C ALA A 414 13.78 35.74 28.63
N LEU A 415 12.97 34.70 28.60
CA LEU A 415 12.94 33.72 27.50
C LEU A 415 12.36 34.34 26.23
N VAL A 416 11.26 35.07 26.30
CA VAL A 416 10.64 35.78 25.19
C VAL A 416 11.61 36.80 24.59
N GLU A 417 12.25 37.64 25.41
CA GLU A 417 13.24 38.60 24.93
C GLU A 417 14.47 37.94 24.27
N ALA A 418 14.93 36.83 24.82
CA ALA A 418 16.06 36.09 24.22
C ALA A 418 15.69 35.47 22.89
N LEU A 419 14.47 34.98 22.73
CA LEU A 419 13.95 34.39 21.50
C LEU A 419 13.66 35.48 20.44
N GLN A 420 13.16 36.65 20.85
CA GLN A 420 12.95 37.81 19.95
C GLN A 420 14.29 38.34 19.40
N LYS A 421 15.34 38.42 20.25
CA LYS A 421 16.69 38.78 19.81
C LYS A 421 17.28 37.79 18.80
N ASP A 422 16.85 36.52 18.87
CA ASP A 422 17.27 35.47 17.92
C ASP A 422 16.35 35.39 16.69
N GLY A 423 15.40 36.38 16.51
CA GLY A 423 14.57 36.54 15.30
C GLY A 423 13.27 35.72 15.28
N TYR A 424 12.78 35.29 16.44
CA TYR A 424 11.47 34.67 16.56
C TYR A 424 10.38 35.73 16.76
N ASP A 425 9.33 35.72 15.95
CA ASP A 425 8.18 36.59 16.09
C ASP A 425 7.05 35.88 16.85
N PHE A 426 6.72 36.38 18.04
CA PHE A 426 5.66 35.88 18.92
C PHE A 426 4.37 36.69 18.85
N THR A 427 4.20 37.55 17.85
CA THR A 427 3.01 38.38 17.72
C THR A 427 1.78 37.65 17.20
N VAL A 428 1.87 36.38 16.89
CA VAL A 428 0.75 35.57 16.40
C VAL A 428 0.41 34.45 17.40
N GLY A 429 -0.59 34.70 18.24
CA GLY A 429 -1.55 33.68 18.65
C GLY A 429 -1.29 32.88 19.92
N ILE A 430 -0.86 33.50 21.04
CA ILE A 430 -1.14 32.92 22.36
C ILE A 430 -2.34 33.68 22.95
N PRO A 431 -3.49 33.04 23.22
CA PRO A 431 -4.56 33.68 23.94
C PRO A 431 -4.08 34.07 25.34
N MET A 432 -4.35 35.31 25.77
CA MET A 432 -3.91 35.88 27.05
C MET A 432 -4.48 35.18 28.31
N ASP A 433 -5.35 34.19 28.14
CA ASP A 433 -6.04 33.48 29.23
C ASP A 433 -5.51 32.07 29.50
N THR A 434 -4.31 31.69 29.01
CA THR A 434 -3.74 30.35 29.27
C THR A 434 -2.95 30.37 30.60
N PRO A 435 -3.33 29.55 31.61
CA PRO A 435 -2.60 29.51 32.87
C PRO A 435 -1.13 29.12 32.69
N ILE A 436 -0.25 29.75 33.44
CA ILE A 436 1.24 29.62 33.45
C ILE A 436 1.73 28.16 33.49
N MET A 437 0.93 27.24 34.04
CA MET A 437 1.25 25.79 34.09
C MET A 437 1.43 25.12 32.72
N ASN A 438 0.94 25.75 31.63
CA ASN A 438 1.11 25.21 30.26
C ASN A 438 2.43 25.64 29.60
N ALA A 439 3.06 26.72 30.07
CA ALA A 439 4.34 27.17 29.52
C ALA A 439 5.50 26.21 29.89
N GLU A 440 5.48 25.64 31.10
CA GLU A 440 6.45 24.60 31.48
C GLU A 440 6.30 23.29 30.68
N ARG A 441 5.06 22.91 30.30
CA ARG A 441 4.83 21.75 29.45
C ARG A 441 5.31 21.94 28.00
N VAL A 442 5.18 23.15 27.45
CA VAL A 442 5.69 23.47 26.09
C VAL A 442 7.22 23.42 26.07
N VAL A 443 7.88 23.83 27.14
CA VAL A 443 9.34 23.76 27.26
C VAL A 443 9.84 22.33 27.57
N SER A 444 9.05 21.50 28.24
CA SER A 444 9.39 20.11 28.54
C SER A 444 9.06 19.13 27.40
N ALA A 445 8.13 19.45 26.52
CA ALA A 445 7.81 18.68 25.31
C ALA A 445 8.82 18.86 24.17
N GLY A 446 9.80 19.73 24.33
CA GLY A 446 10.94 19.94 23.44
C GLY A 446 12.20 19.16 23.86
N LYS A 447 12.04 18.07 24.64
CA LYS A 447 13.15 17.13 24.93
C LYS A 447 13.09 15.92 24.01
#